data_8ed7ac6916ad54c3d27363aa5e4532ea
#
_entry.id   8ed7ac6916ad54c3d27363aa5e4532ea
#
_cell.length_a   1.000
_cell.length_b   1.000
_cell.length_c   1.000
_cell.angle_alpha   90.00
_cell.angle_beta   90.00
_cell.angle_gamma   90.00
#
_symmetry.space_group_name_H-M   'P 1'
#
loop_
_entity.id
_entity.type
_entity.pdbx_description
1 polymer ?
#
loop_
_entity_poly.entity_id
_entity_poly.type
_entity_poly.pdbx_seq_one_letter_code
_entity_poly.pdbx_strand_id
1 'polypeptide(L)'
;INYYTAFVLAKSPFWLQWFYPKLTWHKNRRQKFIYLTFDDGPIPVVTPFVLNTLKKFDAKATFFCIGDNVRKYQDIFSMVLADGNTKGNHSYNHLKGCKTDYK
;
A
#
# COMPACT_ATOMS: atom_id res chain seq x y z
N ILE A 1 -4.59 12.19 4.54
CA ILE A 1 -3.66 12.08 3.41
C ILE A 1 -3.16 13.45 3.07
N ASN A 2 -1.87 13.61 3.12
CA ASN A 2 -1.24 14.86 2.68
C ASN A 2 -1.09 14.79 1.15
N TYR A 3 -1.97 15.45 0.42
CA TYR A 3 -1.99 15.47 -1.05
C TYR A 3 -0.67 15.96 -1.67
N TYR A 4 0.06 16.82 -0.97
CA TYR A 4 1.36 17.31 -1.42
C TYR A 4 2.42 16.22 -1.43
N THR A 5 2.42 15.34 -0.46
CA THR A 5 3.36 14.22 -0.40
C THR A 5 3.09 13.22 -1.52
N ALA A 6 1.82 12.91 -1.79
CA ALA A 6 1.45 12.04 -2.90
C ALA A 6 1.84 12.64 -4.27
N PHE A 7 1.70 13.95 -4.45
CA PHE A 7 2.07 14.65 -5.68
C PHE A 7 3.58 14.64 -5.93
N VAL A 8 4.40 14.81 -4.87
CA VAL A 8 5.87 14.75 -4.97
C VAL A 8 6.34 13.35 -5.33
N LEU A 9 5.73 12.30 -4.77
CA LEU A 9 6.06 10.90 -5.07
C LEU A 9 5.62 10.47 -6.48
N ALA A 10 4.61 11.12 -7.07
CA ALA A 10 4.09 10.77 -8.39
C ALA A 10 5.06 11.09 -9.55
N LYS A 11 6.03 11.98 -9.33
CA LYS A 11 7.01 12.40 -10.34
C LYS A 11 8.43 12.33 -9.78
N SER A 12 8.92 11.13 -9.58
CA SER A 12 10.34 10.93 -9.24
C SER A 12 11.22 11.43 -10.39
N PRO A 13 12.27 12.24 -10.10
CA PRO A 13 13.22 12.65 -11.12
C PRO A 13 13.87 11.42 -11.79
N PHE A 14 14.05 11.44 -13.11
CA PHE A 14 14.62 10.30 -13.84
C PHE A 14 16.06 9.96 -13.38
N TRP A 15 16.84 10.94 -12.91
CA TRP A 15 18.18 10.72 -12.40
C TRP A 15 18.21 9.88 -11.11
N LEU A 16 17.13 9.89 -10.30
CA LEU A 16 17.01 9.07 -9.10
C LEU A 16 16.93 7.58 -9.43
N GLN A 17 16.36 7.22 -10.58
CA GLN A 17 16.32 5.86 -11.08
C GLN A 17 17.71 5.29 -11.37
N TRP A 18 18.63 6.15 -11.73
CA TRP A 18 20.02 5.79 -12.02
C TRP A 18 20.79 5.32 -10.79
N PHE A 19 20.49 5.92 -9.63
CA PHE A 19 21.09 5.53 -8.35
C PHE A 19 20.47 4.27 -7.75
N TYR A 20 19.23 3.98 -8.07
CA TYR A 20 18.47 2.85 -7.51
C TYR A 20 17.85 1.95 -8.59
N PRO A 21 18.66 1.31 -9.44
CA PRO A 21 18.14 0.57 -10.60
C PRO A 21 17.34 -0.68 -10.22
N LYS A 22 17.49 -1.18 -8.99
CA LYS A 22 16.76 -2.36 -8.51
C LYS A 22 15.33 -2.06 -8.06
N LEU A 23 14.95 -0.79 -7.94
CA LEU A 23 13.59 -0.41 -7.59
C LEU A 23 12.70 -0.38 -8.83
N THR A 24 11.43 -0.71 -8.64
CA THR A 24 10.43 -0.57 -9.70
C THR A 24 9.95 0.88 -9.73
N TRP A 25 10.38 1.64 -10.74
CA TRP A 25 10.06 3.05 -10.89
C TRP A 25 8.80 3.30 -11.71
N HIS A 26 8.53 2.42 -12.68
CA HIS A 26 7.33 2.48 -13.50
C HIS A 26 7.01 1.11 -14.09
N LYS A 27 5.75 0.93 -14.45
CA LYS A 27 5.25 -0.25 -15.14
C LYS A 27 5.05 0.03 -16.63
N ASN A 28 4.86 -1.03 -17.42
CA ASN A 28 4.65 -0.90 -18.85
C ASN A 28 3.43 -0.01 -19.17
N ARG A 29 3.66 1.08 -19.90
CA ARG A 29 2.63 2.07 -20.26
C ARG A 29 1.77 1.68 -21.45
N ARG A 30 2.13 0.60 -22.15
CA ARG A 30 1.36 0.12 -23.31
C ARG A 30 0.04 -0.53 -22.92
N GLN A 31 -0.08 -0.97 -21.69
CA GLN A 31 -1.29 -1.56 -21.13
C GLN A 31 -1.94 -0.58 -20.16
N LYS A 32 -3.26 -0.37 -20.32
CA LYS A 32 -4.03 0.53 -19.45
C LYS A 32 -4.40 -0.21 -18.16
N PHE A 33 -3.44 -0.34 -17.22
CA PHE A 33 -3.69 -0.88 -15.90
C PHE A 33 -3.78 0.23 -14.87
N ILE A 34 -4.69 0.09 -13.93
CA ILE A 34 -4.78 0.90 -12.71
C ILE A 34 -4.28 0.02 -11.56
N TYR A 35 -3.32 0.53 -10.80
CA TYR A 35 -2.82 -0.12 -9.60
C TYR A 35 -3.45 0.55 -8.39
N LEU A 36 -4.31 -0.19 -7.67
CA LEU A 36 -4.97 0.29 -6.47
C LEU A 36 -4.10 -0.04 -5.25
N THR A 37 -3.90 0.95 -4.39
CA THR A 37 -3.21 0.77 -3.11
C THR A 37 -4.03 1.33 -1.98
N PHE A 38 -4.00 0.66 -0.83
CA PHE A 38 -4.67 1.07 0.39
C PHE A 38 -3.67 1.04 1.53
N ASP A 39 -3.57 2.14 2.24
CA ASP A 39 -2.64 2.30 3.34
C ASP A 39 -3.38 2.21 4.70
N ASP A 40 -2.61 2.09 5.76
CA ASP A 40 -3.06 2.15 7.16
C ASP A 40 -3.97 1.01 7.64
N GLY A 41 -4.20 -0.01 6.83
CA GLY A 41 -5.00 -1.17 7.23
C GLY A 41 -4.24 -2.22 8.05
N PRO A 42 -4.92 -3.31 8.39
CA PRO A 42 -6.36 -3.53 8.27
C PRO A 42 -7.15 -2.74 9.32
N ILE A 43 -8.34 -2.27 8.93
CA ILE A 43 -9.24 -1.50 9.79
C ILE A 43 -10.62 -2.17 9.79
N PRO A 44 -11.26 -2.38 10.96
CA PRO A 44 -12.59 -2.94 11.03
C PRO A 44 -13.60 -2.11 10.22
N VAL A 45 -14.60 -2.77 9.63
CA VAL A 45 -15.64 -2.18 8.80
C VAL A 45 -15.11 -1.69 7.44
N VAL A 46 -14.08 -0.85 7.42
CA VAL A 46 -13.55 -0.25 6.19
C VAL A 46 -12.86 -1.30 5.31
N THR A 47 -11.93 -2.08 5.85
CA THR A 47 -11.21 -3.10 5.07
C THR A 47 -12.14 -4.18 4.53
N PRO A 48 -13.07 -4.77 5.29
CA PRO A 48 -14.06 -5.69 4.74
C PRO A 48 -14.93 -5.07 3.64
N PHE A 49 -15.33 -3.82 3.78
CA PHE A 49 -16.07 -3.10 2.75
C PHE A 49 -15.28 -2.97 1.45
N VAL A 50 -14.02 -2.59 1.54
CA VAL A 50 -13.10 -2.49 0.39
C VAL A 50 -12.93 -3.86 -0.27
N LEU A 51 -12.73 -4.92 0.50
CA LEU A 51 -12.56 -6.27 -0.01
C LEU A 51 -13.81 -6.74 -0.76
N ASN A 52 -15.00 -6.48 -0.23
CA ASN A 52 -16.26 -6.81 -0.90
C ASN A 52 -16.42 -6.06 -2.21
N THR A 53 -16.05 -4.79 -2.23
CA THR A 53 -16.10 -3.94 -3.43
C THR A 53 -15.13 -4.44 -4.50
N LEU A 54 -13.90 -4.76 -4.12
CA LEU A 54 -12.90 -5.33 -5.04
C LEU A 54 -13.39 -6.65 -5.64
N LYS A 55 -13.97 -7.51 -4.81
CA LYS A 55 -14.51 -8.79 -5.25
C LYS A 55 -15.65 -8.62 -6.25
N LYS A 56 -16.52 -7.63 -6.02
CA LYS A 56 -17.65 -7.30 -6.92
C LYS A 56 -17.18 -6.92 -8.32
N PHE A 57 -16.03 -6.27 -8.45
CA PHE A 57 -15.45 -5.83 -9.72
C PHE A 57 -14.34 -6.77 -10.22
N ASP A 58 -14.12 -7.91 -9.58
CA ASP A 58 -13.02 -8.84 -9.86
C ASP A 58 -11.66 -8.12 -9.92
N ALA A 59 -11.46 -7.18 -9.00
CA ALA A 59 -10.26 -6.36 -8.91
C ALA A 59 -9.36 -6.81 -7.76
N LYS A 60 -8.06 -6.54 -7.90
CA LYS A 60 -7.05 -6.78 -6.88
C LYS A 60 -6.36 -5.48 -6.50
N ALA A 61 -5.85 -5.42 -5.28
CA ALA A 61 -5.16 -4.26 -4.75
C ALA A 61 -3.93 -4.66 -3.93
N THR A 62 -3.11 -3.68 -3.62
CA THR A 62 -2.01 -3.81 -2.66
C THR A 62 -2.40 -3.11 -1.38
N PHE A 63 -2.31 -3.82 -0.26
CA PHE A 63 -2.59 -3.29 1.08
C PHE A 63 -1.27 -3.09 1.82
N PHE A 64 -0.92 -1.84 2.08
CA PHE A 64 0.20 -1.48 2.94
C PHE A 64 -0.26 -1.43 4.38
N CYS A 65 0.01 -2.49 5.11
CA CYS A 65 -0.56 -2.72 6.44
C CYS A 65 0.38 -2.22 7.55
N ILE A 66 -0.23 -1.62 8.57
CA ILE A 66 0.45 -1.26 9.82
C ILE A 66 0.56 -2.51 10.69
N GLY A 67 1.76 -2.82 11.17
CA GLY A 67 2.02 -4.03 11.95
C GLY A 67 1.16 -4.16 13.20
N ASP A 68 0.92 -3.06 13.92
CA ASP A 68 0.05 -3.06 15.10
C ASP A 68 -1.41 -3.40 14.74
N ASN A 69 -1.91 -2.90 13.62
CA ASN A 69 -3.25 -3.24 13.12
C ASN A 69 -3.34 -4.70 12.68
N VAL A 70 -2.30 -5.23 12.05
CA VAL A 70 -2.23 -6.66 11.70
C VAL A 70 -2.32 -7.53 12.95
N ARG A 71 -1.61 -7.16 14.01
CA ARG A 71 -1.66 -7.86 15.30
C ARG A 71 -3.05 -7.82 15.93
N LYS A 72 -3.73 -6.69 15.89
CA LYS A 72 -5.06 -6.50 16.47
C LYS A 72 -6.17 -7.17 15.66
N TYR A 73 -6.05 -7.16 14.34
CA TYR A 73 -7.11 -7.58 13.40
C TYR A 73 -6.62 -8.67 12.47
N GLN A 74 -6.09 -9.76 13.02
CA GLN A 74 -5.54 -10.89 12.26
C GLN A 74 -6.57 -11.57 11.36
N ASP A 75 -7.82 -11.62 11.77
CA ASP A 75 -8.94 -12.16 11.00
C ASP A 75 -9.17 -11.35 9.72
N ILE A 76 -9.18 -10.02 9.82
CA ILE A 76 -9.35 -9.12 8.68
C ILE A 76 -8.11 -9.19 7.75
N PHE A 77 -6.92 -9.25 8.32
CA PHE A 77 -5.69 -9.41 7.54
C PHE A 77 -5.69 -10.74 6.77
N SER A 78 -6.17 -11.81 7.38
CA SER A 78 -6.33 -13.10 6.72
C SER A 78 -7.31 -13.05 5.54
N MET A 79 -8.38 -12.25 5.66
CA MET A 79 -9.32 -12.03 4.56
C MET A 79 -8.65 -11.30 3.39
N VAL A 80 -7.80 -10.30 3.66
CA VAL A 80 -7.02 -9.60 2.62
C VAL A 80 -6.18 -10.57 1.80
N LEU A 81 -5.49 -11.48 2.48
CA LEU A 81 -4.64 -12.48 1.83
C LEU A 81 -5.46 -13.54 1.09
N ALA A 82 -6.56 -14.03 1.69
CA ALA A 82 -7.43 -15.05 1.12
C ALA A 82 -8.07 -14.58 -0.19
N ASP A 83 -8.38 -13.30 -0.31
CA ASP A 83 -8.93 -12.71 -1.52
C ASP A 83 -7.88 -12.48 -2.63
N GLY A 84 -6.62 -12.87 -2.41
CA GLY A 84 -5.55 -12.80 -3.41
C GLY A 84 -4.97 -11.40 -3.61
N ASN A 85 -5.14 -10.51 -2.65
CA ASN A 85 -4.52 -9.19 -2.69
C ASN A 85 -3.04 -9.24 -2.28
N THR A 86 -2.27 -8.26 -2.71
CA THR A 86 -0.87 -8.11 -2.34
C THR A 86 -0.77 -7.36 -1.01
N LYS A 87 0.21 -7.75 -0.20
CA LYS A 87 0.52 -7.07 1.06
C LYS A 87 1.83 -6.29 0.94
N GLY A 88 1.89 -5.14 1.58
CA GLY A 88 3.10 -4.36 1.78
C GLY A 88 3.24 -3.97 3.25
N ASN A 89 4.42 -3.51 3.63
CA ASN A 89 4.70 -3.01 4.98
C ASN A 89 4.51 -1.50 5.02
N HIS A 90 3.78 -1.01 6.05
CA HIS A 90 3.57 0.42 6.29
C HIS A 90 3.98 0.80 7.72
N SER A 91 5.17 0.37 8.14
CA SER A 91 5.70 0.49 9.50
C SER A 91 4.87 -0.29 10.55
N TYR A 92 5.35 -0.32 11.78
CA TYR A 92 4.64 -1.02 12.85
C TYR A 92 3.53 -0.19 13.48
N ASN A 93 3.79 1.09 13.76
CA ASN A 93 2.87 1.97 14.49
C ASN A 93 2.69 3.35 13.85
N HIS A 94 2.91 3.43 12.54
CA HIS A 94 2.72 4.66 11.75
C HIS A 94 3.51 5.88 12.27
N LEU A 95 4.73 5.65 12.74
CA LEU A 95 5.61 6.75 13.16
C LEU A 95 6.09 7.55 11.94
N LYS A 96 6.14 8.87 12.08
CA LYS A 96 6.74 9.74 11.06
C LYS A 96 8.25 9.49 11.02
N GLY A 97 8.75 8.93 9.93
CA GLY A 97 10.15 8.50 9.80
C GLY A 97 11.19 9.58 10.11
N CYS A 98 10.90 10.85 9.81
CA CYS A 98 11.78 11.97 10.11
C CYS A 98 11.88 12.33 11.61
N LYS A 99 11.07 11.71 12.47
CA LYS A 99 11.05 11.92 13.93
C LYS A 99 11.40 10.65 14.70
N THR A 100 11.77 9.60 14.01
CA THR A 100 12.04 8.29 14.60
C THR A 100 13.52 7.99 14.51
N ASP A 101 14.16 7.72 15.66
CA ASP A 101 15.51 7.19 15.68
C ASP A 101 15.48 5.74 15.22
N TYR A 102 16.21 5.44 14.17
CA TYR A 102 16.42 4.07 13.72
C TYR A 102 17.45 3.40 14.63
N LYS A 103 16.98 2.60 15.50
CA LYS A 103 17.83 1.70 16.27
C LYS A 103 17.91 0.34 15.61
#